data_70ec57834740e3c97f613319e89d137f
#
_entry.id   70ec57834740e3c97f613319e89d137f
#
_cell.length_a   1.000
_cell.length_b   1.000
_cell.length_c   1.000
_cell.angle_alpha   90.00
_cell.angle_beta   90.00
_cell.angle_gamma   90.00
#
_symmetry.space_group_name_H-M   'P 1'
#
loop_
_entity.id
_entity.type
_entity.pdbx_description
1 polymer ?
#
loop_
_entity_poly.entity_id
_entity_poly.type
_entity_poly.pdbx_seq_one_letter_code
_entity_poly.pdbx_strand_id
1 'polypeptide(L)'
;MGQINVSPETLQTRAREYSKASNEVNGILSNLSALQQTLAAEWEGQAFQGFDRQFNELKPKVKEFAELLEQINVQLVGAARAMEEHDQALSQKFGLN
;
A
#
# COMPACT_ATOMS: atom_id res chain seq x y z
N MET A 1 -12.53 -20.02 19.50
CA MET A 1 -12.27 -19.40 19.07
C MET A 1 -11.58 -18.46 19.40
N GLY A 2 -10.97 -18.22 19.00
CA GLY A 2 -9.99 -17.36 19.42
C GLY A 2 -10.47 -16.00 19.63
N GLN A 3 -9.90 -15.38 20.50
CA GLN A 3 -10.10 -13.99 20.68
C GLN A 3 -9.30 -13.24 19.65
N ILE A 4 -9.86 -12.11 19.21
CA ILE A 4 -9.14 -11.24 18.32
C ILE A 4 -8.27 -10.34 19.19
N ASN A 5 -6.98 -10.55 19.14
CA ASN A 5 -6.04 -9.75 19.90
C ASN A 5 -5.49 -8.64 19.05
N VAL A 6 -6.36 -7.69 18.74
CA VAL A 6 -5.97 -6.53 17.94
C VAL A 6 -6.01 -5.31 18.84
N SER A 7 -4.88 -4.64 18.96
CA SER A 7 -4.77 -3.40 19.72
C SER A 7 -4.53 -2.25 18.75
N PRO A 8 -4.77 -1.00 19.20
CA PRO A 8 -4.42 0.15 18.37
C PRO A 8 -2.96 0.14 17.93
N GLU A 9 -2.05 -0.27 18.82
CA GLU A 9 -0.63 -0.32 18.49
C GLU A 9 -0.36 -1.34 17.41
N THR A 10 -1.02 -2.51 17.48
CA THR A 10 -0.86 -3.54 16.45
C THR A 10 -1.36 -3.04 15.11
N LEU A 11 -2.52 -2.38 15.09
CA LEU A 11 -3.07 -1.84 13.84
C LEU A 11 -2.13 -0.81 13.22
N GLN A 12 -1.55 0.05 14.06
CA GLN A 12 -0.63 1.06 13.56
C GLN A 12 0.64 0.42 12.98
N THR A 13 1.13 -0.65 13.63
CA THR A 13 2.28 -1.37 13.13
C THR A 13 1.98 -2.00 11.77
N ARG A 14 0.84 -2.65 11.63
CA ARG A 14 0.45 -3.24 10.36
C ARG A 14 0.22 -2.18 9.29
N ALA A 15 -0.35 -1.04 9.68
CA ALA A 15 -0.56 0.07 8.76
C ALA A 15 0.76 0.50 8.12
N ARG A 16 1.82 0.61 8.93
CA ARG A 16 3.12 1.00 8.42
C ARG A 16 3.68 -0.03 7.43
N GLU A 17 3.39 -1.32 7.66
CA GLU A 17 3.82 -2.36 6.74
C GLU A 17 3.16 -2.20 5.37
N TYR A 18 1.88 -1.82 5.33
CA TYR A 18 1.19 -1.57 4.07
C TYR A 18 1.74 -0.33 3.37
N SER A 19 2.04 0.72 4.13
CA SER A 19 2.66 1.91 3.54
C SER A 19 4.03 1.59 2.95
N LYS A 20 4.81 0.78 3.66
CA LYS A 20 6.12 0.34 3.17
C LYS A 20 5.97 -0.48 1.89
N ALA A 21 5.00 -1.40 1.88
CA ALA A 21 4.74 -2.21 0.69
C ALA A 21 4.34 -1.35 -0.51
N SER A 22 3.53 -0.31 -0.28
CA SER A 22 3.14 0.62 -1.33
C SER A 22 4.38 1.29 -1.93
N ASN A 23 5.29 1.75 -1.08
CA ASN A 23 6.53 2.37 -1.55
C ASN A 23 7.41 1.39 -2.31
N GLU A 24 7.45 0.14 -1.86
CA GLU A 24 8.23 -0.90 -2.54
C GLU A 24 7.67 -1.20 -3.92
N VAL A 25 6.35 -1.25 -4.05
CA VAL A 25 5.71 -1.47 -5.35
C VAL A 25 6.05 -0.32 -6.30
N ASN A 26 5.96 0.92 -5.82
CA ASN A 26 6.33 2.08 -6.64
C ASN A 26 7.80 2.06 -7.03
N GLY A 27 8.67 1.59 -6.13
CA GLY A 27 10.09 1.45 -6.44
C GLY A 27 10.34 0.42 -7.53
N ILE A 28 9.63 -0.71 -7.46
CA ILE A 28 9.73 -1.74 -8.49
C ILE A 28 9.27 -1.18 -9.83
N LEU A 29 8.16 -0.45 -9.85
CA LEU A 29 7.66 0.13 -11.09
C LEU A 29 8.65 1.13 -11.67
N SER A 30 9.29 1.92 -10.83
CA SER A 30 10.31 2.87 -11.27
C SER A 30 11.49 2.14 -11.91
N ASN A 31 11.95 1.04 -11.27
CA ASN A 31 13.05 0.25 -11.81
C ASN A 31 12.68 -0.40 -13.14
N LEU A 32 11.44 -0.89 -13.25
CA LEU A 32 10.98 -1.48 -14.50
C LEU A 32 10.85 -0.43 -15.60
N SER A 33 10.46 0.78 -15.26
CA SER A 33 10.38 1.86 -16.25
C SER A 33 11.76 2.20 -16.80
N ALA A 34 12.78 2.20 -15.93
CA ALA A 34 14.15 2.44 -16.37
C ALA A 34 14.64 1.29 -17.26
N LEU A 35 14.32 0.05 -16.89
CA LEU A 35 14.68 -1.12 -17.70
C LEU A 35 14.01 -1.05 -19.06
N GLN A 36 12.77 -0.56 -19.11
CA GLN A 36 12.04 -0.41 -20.37
C GLN A 36 12.76 0.55 -21.31
N GLN A 37 13.31 1.63 -20.75
CA GLN A 37 14.07 2.57 -21.57
C GLN A 37 15.36 1.94 -22.10
N THR A 38 16.02 1.11 -21.29
CA THR A 38 17.20 0.39 -21.71
C THR A 38 16.86 -0.55 -22.86
N LEU A 39 15.75 -1.29 -22.73
CA LEU A 39 15.31 -2.19 -23.80
C LEU A 39 14.97 -1.43 -25.08
N ALA A 40 14.38 -0.25 -24.94
CA ALA A 40 14.06 0.56 -26.11
C ALA A 40 15.30 0.91 -26.93
N ALA A 41 16.42 1.11 -26.25
CA ALA A 41 17.68 1.42 -26.93
C ALA A 41 18.33 0.18 -27.57
N GLU A 42 18.04 -1.01 -27.01
CA GLU A 42 18.69 -2.24 -27.45
C GLU A 42 17.86 -3.05 -28.43
N TRP A 43 16.55 -2.89 -28.41
CA TRP A 43 15.61 -3.73 -29.15
C TRP A 43 14.91 -2.88 -30.20
N GLU A 44 15.26 -3.07 -31.47
CA GLU A 44 14.66 -2.31 -32.56
C GLU A 44 13.51 -3.08 -33.18
N GLY A 45 12.52 -2.33 -33.70
CA GLY A 45 11.50 -2.90 -34.53
C GLY A 45 10.14 -2.94 -33.88
N GLN A 46 9.18 -3.51 -34.63
CA GLN A 46 7.78 -3.53 -34.25
C GLN A 46 7.52 -4.40 -33.01
N ALA A 47 8.35 -5.43 -32.82
CA ALA A 47 8.18 -6.32 -31.66
C ALA A 47 8.35 -5.55 -30.37
N PHE A 48 9.32 -4.63 -30.31
CA PHE A 48 9.48 -3.81 -29.11
C PHE A 48 8.27 -2.91 -28.91
N GLN A 49 7.71 -2.36 -29.98
CA GLN A 49 6.55 -1.46 -29.83
C GLN A 49 5.36 -2.19 -29.21
N GLY A 50 5.12 -3.44 -29.60
CA GLY A 50 4.08 -4.24 -28.98
C GLY A 50 4.31 -4.48 -27.50
N PHE A 51 5.55 -4.81 -27.17
CA PHE A 51 5.95 -5.03 -25.78
C PHE A 51 5.83 -3.75 -24.96
N ASP A 52 6.28 -2.62 -25.52
CA ASP A 52 6.20 -1.33 -24.86
C ASP A 52 4.75 -0.94 -24.60
N ARG A 53 3.86 -1.24 -25.53
CA ARG A 53 2.44 -0.96 -25.36
C ARG A 53 1.87 -1.76 -24.18
N GLN A 54 2.25 -3.03 -24.07
CA GLN A 54 1.82 -3.87 -22.94
C GLN A 54 2.31 -3.29 -21.62
N PHE A 55 3.55 -2.84 -21.57
CA PHE A 55 4.10 -2.26 -20.36
C PHE A 55 3.36 -0.98 -19.97
N ASN A 56 3.05 -0.14 -20.97
CA ASN A 56 2.33 1.11 -20.72
C ASN A 56 0.92 0.87 -20.22
N GLU A 57 0.31 -0.25 -20.61
CA GLU A 57 -1.00 -0.62 -20.09
C GLU A 57 -0.91 -1.17 -18.67
N LEU A 58 0.21 -1.80 -18.33
CA LEU A 58 0.41 -2.36 -17.01
C LEU A 58 0.70 -1.29 -15.96
N LYS A 59 1.43 -0.24 -16.34
CA LYS A 59 1.88 0.80 -15.40
C LYS A 59 0.76 1.37 -14.53
N PRO A 60 -0.37 1.83 -15.12
CA PRO A 60 -1.41 2.40 -14.27
C PRO A 60 -2.02 1.38 -13.32
N LYS A 61 -2.04 0.10 -13.70
CA LYS A 61 -2.57 -0.94 -12.82
C LYS A 61 -1.67 -1.17 -11.62
N VAL A 62 -0.36 -1.11 -11.82
CA VAL A 62 0.60 -1.25 -10.73
C VAL A 62 0.52 -0.04 -9.80
N LYS A 63 0.40 1.16 -10.37
CA LYS A 63 0.22 2.37 -9.58
C LYS A 63 -1.05 2.30 -8.74
N GLU A 64 -2.13 1.82 -9.34
CA GLU A 64 -3.39 1.66 -8.62
C GLU A 64 -3.25 0.68 -7.46
N PHE A 65 -2.53 -0.41 -7.68
CA PHE A 65 -2.27 -1.38 -6.62
C PHE A 65 -1.52 -0.75 -5.46
N ALA A 66 -0.48 0.05 -5.75
CA ALA A 66 0.27 0.74 -4.71
C ALA A 66 -0.63 1.71 -3.94
N GLU A 67 -1.53 2.41 -4.64
CA GLU A 67 -2.47 3.33 -4.00
C GLU A 67 -3.44 2.60 -3.09
N LEU A 68 -3.90 1.42 -3.51
CA LEU A 68 -4.78 0.61 -2.69
C LEU A 68 -4.08 0.17 -1.40
N LEU A 69 -2.80 -0.17 -1.49
CA LEU A 69 -2.03 -0.51 -0.29
C LEU A 69 -1.94 0.68 0.66
N GLU A 70 -1.73 1.88 0.12
CA GLU A 70 -1.68 3.07 0.95
C GLU A 70 -3.04 3.38 1.57
N GLN A 71 -4.13 3.11 0.85
CA GLN A 71 -5.47 3.27 1.41
C GLN A 71 -5.70 2.32 2.58
N ILE A 72 -5.16 1.11 2.52
CA ILE A 72 -5.24 0.18 3.64
C ILE A 72 -4.50 0.75 4.86
N ASN A 73 -3.34 1.34 4.64
CA ASN A 73 -2.63 2.03 5.71
C ASN A 73 -3.53 3.07 6.39
N VAL A 74 -4.18 3.91 5.60
CA VAL A 74 -5.05 4.96 6.14
C VAL A 74 -6.22 4.34 6.90
N GLN A 75 -6.82 3.27 6.36
CA GLN A 75 -7.95 2.61 7.01
C GLN A 75 -7.53 2.02 8.36
N LEU A 76 -6.36 1.40 8.42
CA LEU A 76 -5.90 0.78 9.66
C LEU A 76 -5.57 1.83 10.73
N VAL A 77 -4.97 2.95 10.31
CA VAL A 77 -4.70 4.05 11.24
C VAL A 77 -6.02 4.60 11.78
N GLY A 78 -7.02 4.76 10.89
CA GLY A 78 -8.33 5.21 11.31
C GLY A 78 -9.01 4.27 12.29
N ALA A 79 -8.88 2.96 12.04
CA ALA A 79 -9.43 1.96 12.96
C ALA A 79 -8.74 2.02 14.33
N ALA A 80 -7.41 2.19 14.32
CA ALA A 80 -6.67 2.30 15.58
C ALA A 80 -7.12 3.51 16.38
N ARG A 81 -7.31 4.64 15.70
CA ARG A 81 -7.76 5.86 16.36
C ARG A 81 -9.17 5.69 16.93
N ALA A 82 -10.05 5.06 16.17
CA ALA A 82 -11.42 4.82 16.63
C ALA A 82 -11.43 3.93 17.87
N MET A 83 -10.56 2.93 17.91
CA MET A 83 -10.46 2.05 19.08
C MET A 83 -9.99 2.84 20.31
N GLU A 84 -8.99 3.70 20.14
CA GLU A 84 -8.49 4.51 21.24
C GLU A 84 -9.56 5.45 21.77
N GLU A 85 -10.30 6.08 20.88
CA GLU A 85 -11.38 6.98 21.28
C GLU A 85 -12.48 6.23 22.00
N HIS A 86 -12.82 5.05 21.52
CA HIS A 86 -13.83 4.22 22.16
C HIS A 86 -13.40 3.82 23.58
N ASP A 87 -12.16 3.41 23.73
CA ASP A 87 -11.62 3.02 25.03
C ASP A 87 -11.63 4.19 26.01
N GLN A 88 -11.28 5.38 25.54
CA GLN A 88 -11.34 6.57 26.39
C GLN A 88 -12.76 6.90 26.81
N ALA A 89 -13.69 6.80 25.87
CA ALA A 89 -15.08 7.07 26.16
C ALA A 89 -15.64 6.10 27.23
N LEU A 90 -15.28 4.81 27.09
CA LEU A 90 -15.69 3.82 28.08
C LEU A 90 -15.07 4.11 29.45
N SER A 91 -13.81 4.47 29.47
CA SER A 91 -13.12 4.78 30.71
C SER A 91 -13.79 5.94 31.43
N GLN A 92 -14.12 6.99 30.70
CA GLN A 92 -14.80 8.15 31.29
C GLN A 92 -16.18 7.79 31.76
N LYS A 93 -16.91 6.98 30.99
CA LYS A 93 -18.28 6.62 31.33
C LYS A 93 -18.36 5.85 32.64
N PHE A 94 -17.37 5.01 32.92
CA PHE A 94 -17.35 4.19 34.11
C PHE A 94 -16.49 4.79 35.23
N GLY A 95 -16.03 6.02 35.06
CA GLY A 95 -15.22 6.68 36.08
C GLY A 95 -13.83 6.09 36.22
N LEU A 96 -13.35 5.43 35.22
CA LEU A 96 -12.01 4.85 35.21
C LEU A 96 -11.05 5.84 34.55
N ASN A 97 -10.10 6.32 35.30
CA ASN A 97 -9.17 7.29 34.75
C ASN A 97 -7.78 6.71 34.64
#